data_053f5391dffd312399bbe0e917770482
#
_entry.id   053f5391dffd312399bbe0e917770482
#
_cell.length_a   1.000
_cell.length_b   1.000
_cell.length_c   1.000
_cell.angle_alpha   90.00
_cell.angle_beta   90.00
_cell.angle_gamma   90.00
#
_symmetry.space_group_name_H-M   'P 1'
#
loop_
_entity.id
_entity.type
_entity.pdbx_description
1 polymer ?
#
loop_
_entity_poly.entity_id
_entity_poly.type
_entity_poly.pdbx_seq_one_letter_code
_entity_poly.pdbx_strand_id
1 'polypeptide(L)'
;MANNATPAPATGARLGNGELRRMVAGALVDAAGDELSPREIAKTLGRSSGAVGNALEALTGAGHADRTSASPRRYRANPNTAAAATPAPTATPTAPAPATGGSAAPAAPRPRKAPKATTPKAPARTGTTVARPNGQTYHMRKLAGRADVEVLQTMRTAEVPVLLYGPPGTGKTSLIEAAYGDLLTVQGDGDTTVADFVGEYTQNPDGTFVFVHGPLVRAMREGRVLFIDDATLIPPTVLSVVYPAMDGRREIVIKAHGGEVITAEPGFFVVAGHNPGVHGAILSDALASRFAFQVQVGSDYDLAGQLGVERRAVKVARELANRQAKGEIGWAPQLRELLAYRKIAAATDTATAAANLVGAAPEEDRDIVAAVVKTVYGTRHAPLALGPRL
;
A
#
# COMPACT_ATOMS: atom_id res chain seq x y z
N MET A 1 -19.84 14.52 53.57
CA MET A 1 -19.91 13.57 52.46
C MET A 1 -19.30 14.23 51.25
N ALA A 2 -18.05 13.99 51.00
CA ALA A 2 -17.30 14.62 49.89
C ALA A 2 -17.35 13.70 48.69
N ASN A 3 -17.98 14.19 47.60
CA ASN A 3 -18.01 13.53 46.29
C ASN A 3 -16.63 13.66 45.62
N ASN A 4 -15.89 12.55 45.55
CA ASN A 4 -14.62 12.48 44.83
C ASN A 4 -14.93 12.08 43.38
N ALA A 5 -15.27 13.06 42.54
CA ALA A 5 -15.39 12.89 41.10
C ALA A 5 -13.99 13.03 40.48
N THR A 6 -13.43 11.95 39.97
CA THR A 6 -12.21 11.96 39.16
C THR A 6 -12.48 12.72 37.85
N PRO A 7 -11.67 13.72 37.48
CA PRO A 7 -11.90 14.49 36.28
C PRO A 7 -11.67 13.63 35.02
N ALA A 8 -12.57 13.72 34.05
CA ALA A 8 -12.45 13.11 32.74
C ALA A 8 -11.20 13.63 32.01
N PRO A 9 -10.41 12.79 31.33
CA PRO A 9 -9.23 13.23 30.60
C PRO A 9 -9.61 14.05 29.38
N ALA A 10 -8.85 15.12 29.14
CA ALA A 10 -9.04 16.07 28.04
C ALA A 10 -9.08 15.38 26.67
N THR A 11 -10.05 15.77 25.85
CA THR A 11 -10.24 15.32 24.47
C THR A 11 -8.98 15.58 23.64
N GLY A 12 -8.25 14.51 23.23
CA GLY A 12 -7.10 14.63 22.32
C GLY A 12 -5.76 14.06 22.81
N ALA A 13 -5.62 13.67 24.08
CA ALA A 13 -4.37 13.10 24.57
C ALA A 13 -4.10 11.69 23.96
N ARG A 14 -2.84 11.45 23.57
CA ARG A 14 -2.39 10.16 23.04
C ARG A 14 -2.41 9.12 24.16
N LEU A 15 -3.26 8.11 24.00
CA LEU A 15 -3.42 7.04 25.00
C LEU A 15 -2.21 6.09 25.00
N GLY A 16 -1.83 5.58 26.17
CA GLY A 16 -0.84 4.53 26.32
C GLY A 16 -1.31 3.19 25.70
N ASN A 17 -0.36 2.28 25.48
CA ASN A 17 -0.64 1.00 24.85
C ASN A 17 -1.65 0.18 25.69
N GLY A 18 -2.79 -0.20 25.10
CA GLY A 18 -3.87 -0.93 25.76
C GLY A 18 -4.86 -0.08 26.58
N GLU A 19 -4.60 1.22 26.76
CA GLU A 19 -5.47 2.11 27.56
C GLU A 19 -6.87 2.25 26.97
N LEU A 20 -7.00 2.37 25.65
CA LEU A 20 -8.30 2.42 24.99
C LEU A 20 -9.10 1.12 25.21
N ARG A 21 -8.46 -0.05 25.19
CA ARG A 21 -9.13 -1.33 25.48
C ARG A 21 -9.67 -1.37 26.90
N ARG A 22 -8.91 -0.87 27.87
CA ARG A 22 -9.37 -0.76 29.28
C ARG A 22 -10.56 0.18 29.41
N MET A 23 -10.51 1.34 28.76
CA MET A 23 -11.62 2.30 28.78
C MET A 23 -12.89 1.71 28.15
N VAL A 24 -12.76 0.98 27.04
CA VAL A 24 -13.87 0.29 26.37
C VAL A 24 -14.42 -0.83 27.23
N ALA A 25 -13.56 -1.64 27.89
CA ALA A 25 -13.98 -2.66 28.84
C ALA A 25 -14.72 -2.04 30.04
N GLY A 26 -14.22 -0.92 30.59
CA GLY A 26 -14.90 -0.16 31.65
C GLY A 26 -16.28 0.30 31.21
N ALA A 27 -16.42 0.90 30.04
CA ALA A 27 -17.72 1.35 29.52
C ALA A 27 -18.72 0.21 29.31
N LEU A 28 -18.28 -1.00 28.98
CA LEU A 28 -19.13 -2.19 28.90
C LEU A 28 -19.56 -2.67 30.29
N VAL A 29 -18.65 -2.63 31.27
CA VAL A 29 -18.99 -2.98 32.69
C VAL A 29 -20.00 -2.00 33.25
N ASP A 30 -19.82 -0.69 33.05
CA ASP A 30 -20.70 0.37 33.53
C ASP A 30 -22.11 0.29 32.91
N ALA A 31 -22.23 -0.31 31.73
CA ALA A 31 -23.51 -0.54 31.06
C ALA A 31 -24.35 -1.70 31.70
N ALA A 32 -23.85 -2.35 32.76
CA ALA A 32 -24.59 -3.31 33.58
C ALA A 32 -25.35 -4.41 32.81
N GLY A 33 -24.79 -4.87 31.66
CA GLY A 33 -25.38 -5.93 30.82
C GLY A 33 -26.16 -5.44 29.60
N ASP A 34 -26.29 -4.15 29.41
CA ASP A 34 -26.88 -3.59 28.18
C ASP A 34 -25.98 -3.85 26.95
N GLU A 35 -26.63 -3.93 25.80
CA GLU A 35 -25.95 -4.10 24.53
C GLU A 35 -25.58 -2.75 23.91
N LEU A 36 -24.30 -2.46 23.79
CA LEU A 36 -23.80 -1.22 23.22
C LEU A 36 -23.21 -1.38 21.82
N SER A 37 -23.47 -0.42 20.96
CA SER A 37 -22.79 -0.31 19.66
C SER A 37 -21.45 0.42 19.79
N PRO A 38 -20.49 0.23 18.83
CA PRO A 38 -19.24 0.99 18.82
C PRO A 38 -19.44 2.51 18.81
N ARG A 39 -20.55 2.99 18.23
CA ARG A 39 -20.86 4.45 18.17
C ARG A 39 -21.30 4.99 19.53
N GLU A 40 -22.08 4.25 20.29
CA GLU A 40 -22.53 4.63 21.62
C GLU A 40 -21.34 4.73 22.58
N ILE A 41 -20.49 3.71 22.62
CA ILE A 41 -19.27 3.71 23.43
C ILE A 41 -18.32 4.84 22.99
N ALA A 42 -18.15 5.05 21.68
CA ALA A 42 -17.32 6.12 21.14
C ALA A 42 -17.78 7.51 21.59
N LYS A 43 -19.10 7.74 21.62
CA LYS A 43 -19.70 8.99 22.11
C LYS A 43 -19.43 9.18 23.60
N THR A 44 -19.59 8.14 24.42
CA THR A 44 -19.32 8.18 25.86
C THR A 44 -17.84 8.47 26.16
N LEU A 45 -16.92 7.87 25.42
CA LEU A 45 -15.49 7.99 25.65
C LEU A 45 -14.83 9.18 24.94
N GLY A 46 -15.56 9.92 24.11
CA GLY A 46 -14.99 11.02 23.28
C GLY A 46 -13.95 10.54 22.29
N ARG A 47 -14.16 9.36 21.67
CA ARG A 47 -13.19 8.69 20.77
C ARG A 47 -13.81 8.33 19.41
N SER A 48 -12.99 7.99 18.42
CA SER A 48 -13.52 7.58 17.12
C SER A 48 -14.19 6.20 17.20
N SER A 49 -15.31 6.03 16.50
CA SER A 49 -16.05 4.76 16.47
C SER A 49 -15.25 3.60 15.84
N GLY A 50 -14.32 3.91 14.93
CA GLY A 50 -13.41 2.92 14.37
C GLY A 50 -12.42 2.37 15.38
N ALA A 51 -11.76 3.26 16.14
CA ALA A 51 -10.83 2.84 17.21
C ALA A 51 -11.52 2.02 18.30
N VAL A 52 -12.74 2.44 18.69
CA VAL A 52 -13.56 1.69 19.66
C VAL A 52 -14.00 0.35 19.09
N GLY A 53 -14.37 0.28 17.80
CA GLY A 53 -14.72 -0.98 17.14
C GLY A 53 -13.57 -1.98 17.16
N ASN A 54 -12.35 -1.55 16.84
CA ASN A 54 -11.15 -2.40 16.90
C ASN A 54 -10.84 -2.87 18.34
N ALA A 55 -11.05 -2.01 19.34
CA ALA A 55 -10.87 -2.38 20.72
C ALA A 55 -11.90 -3.43 21.18
N LEU A 56 -13.15 -3.33 20.72
CA LEU A 56 -14.22 -4.31 21.00
C LEU A 56 -13.95 -5.66 20.34
N GLU A 57 -13.50 -5.69 19.08
CA GLU A 57 -13.11 -6.94 18.41
C GLU A 57 -11.93 -7.61 19.14
N ALA A 58 -10.94 -6.81 19.59
CA ALA A 58 -9.83 -7.35 20.38
C ALA A 58 -10.26 -7.89 21.75
N LEU A 59 -11.23 -7.26 22.44
CA LEU A 59 -11.79 -7.75 23.69
C LEU A 59 -12.60 -9.04 23.47
N THR A 60 -13.35 -9.12 22.38
CA THR A 60 -14.12 -10.31 21.98
C THR A 60 -13.19 -11.48 21.66
N GLY A 61 -12.14 -11.24 20.87
CA GLY A 61 -11.13 -12.25 20.53
C GLY A 61 -10.36 -12.77 21.75
N ALA A 62 -10.20 -11.94 22.78
CA ALA A 62 -9.59 -12.31 24.06
C ALA A 62 -10.58 -12.93 25.08
N GLY A 63 -11.86 -13.09 24.74
CA GLY A 63 -12.89 -13.62 25.63
C GLY A 63 -13.32 -12.66 26.74
N HIS A 64 -13.07 -11.36 26.59
CA HIS A 64 -13.39 -10.33 27.58
C HIS A 64 -14.64 -9.50 27.22
N ALA A 65 -15.33 -9.80 26.13
CA ALA A 65 -16.60 -9.21 25.75
C ALA A 65 -17.36 -10.18 24.82
N ASP A 66 -18.67 -10.12 24.80
CA ASP A 66 -19.51 -10.92 23.91
C ASP A 66 -20.08 -10.04 22.81
N ARG A 67 -19.96 -10.52 21.57
CA ARG A 67 -20.62 -9.90 20.41
C ARG A 67 -22.01 -10.52 20.28
N THR A 68 -23.06 -9.72 20.53
CA THR A 68 -24.45 -10.17 20.55
C THR A 68 -25.15 -10.04 19.20
N SER A 69 -24.67 -9.14 18.31
CA SER A 69 -25.21 -8.96 16.97
C SER A 69 -24.10 -8.62 15.94
N ALA A 70 -24.27 -9.15 14.73
CA ALA A 70 -23.34 -8.90 13.61
C ALA A 70 -23.74 -7.68 12.77
N SER A 71 -25.05 -7.37 12.68
CA SER A 71 -25.55 -6.24 11.88
C SER A 71 -26.90 -5.75 12.44
N PRO A 72 -26.93 -4.55 13.05
CA PRO A 72 -25.80 -3.71 13.45
C PRO A 72 -24.96 -4.37 14.55
N ARG A 73 -23.63 -4.11 14.58
CA ARG A 73 -22.74 -4.69 15.59
C ARG A 73 -23.10 -4.20 16.98
N ARG A 74 -23.35 -5.16 17.91
CA ARG A 74 -23.58 -4.88 19.33
C ARG A 74 -22.73 -5.80 20.20
N TYR A 75 -22.33 -5.29 21.35
CA TYR A 75 -21.45 -5.95 22.31
C TYR A 75 -21.97 -5.80 23.71
N ARG A 76 -21.71 -6.79 24.55
CA ARG A 76 -22.11 -6.83 25.95
C ARG A 76 -20.93 -7.30 26.83
N ALA A 77 -20.92 -6.83 28.07
CA ALA A 77 -20.00 -7.34 29.09
C ALA A 77 -20.26 -8.82 29.41
N ASN A 78 -19.20 -9.56 29.67
CA ASN A 78 -19.23 -10.91 30.21
C ASN A 78 -18.47 -10.98 31.56
N PRO A 79 -18.46 -12.12 32.29
CA PRO A 79 -17.79 -12.21 33.58
C PRO A 79 -16.29 -11.84 33.58
N ASN A 80 -15.63 -11.91 32.42
CA ASN A 80 -14.20 -11.60 32.27
C ASN A 80 -13.93 -10.13 31.93
N THR A 81 -14.95 -9.34 31.59
CA THR A 81 -14.78 -7.94 31.12
C THR A 81 -14.19 -7.06 32.23
N ALA A 82 -14.55 -7.26 33.47
CA ALA A 82 -14.04 -6.50 34.62
C ALA A 82 -12.53 -6.67 34.81
N ALA A 83 -11.97 -7.84 34.53
CA ALA A 83 -10.53 -8.09 34.57
C ALA A 83 -9.76 -7.28 33.52
N ALA A 84 -10.37 -7.08 32.34
CA ALA A 84 -9.78 -6.27 31.27
C ALA A 84 -9.88 -4.74 31.50
N ALA A 85 -10.78 -4.30 32.39
CA ALA A 85 -10.94 -2.91 32.80
C ALA A 85 -9.89 -2.46 33.85
N THR A 86 -9.30 -3.41 34.60
CA THR A 86 -8.35 -3.12 35.69
C THR A 86 -6.93 -2.88 35.16
N PRO A 87 -6.17 -1.88 35.68
CA PRO A 87 -4.76 -1.70 35.29
C PRO A 87 -3.91 -2.86 35.82
N ALA A 88 -3.06 -3.44 34.96
CA ALA A 88 -2.08 -4.43 35.40
C ALA A 88 -1.10 -3.77 36.41
N PRO A 89 -0.69 -4.47 37.52
CA PRO A 89 0.28 -3.93 38.44
C PRO A 89 1.60 -3.64 37.71
N THR A 90 2.11 -2.42 37.88
CA THR A 90 3.39 -1.96 37.35
C THR A 90 4.50 -2.74 38.04
N ALA A 91 5.13 -3.67 37.33
CA ALA A 91 6.34 -4.32 37.82
C ALA A 91 7.49 -3.28 37.78
N THR A 92 7.98 -2.93 38.95
CA THR A 92 9.19 -2.11 39.13
C THR A 92 10.39 -2.92 38.63
N PRO A 93 11.26 -2.39 37.78
CA PRO A 93 12.45 -3.11 37.37
C PRO A 93 13.46 -3.15 38.53
N THR A 94 13.64 -4.34 39.12
CA THR A 94 14.75 -4.61 40.05
C THR A 94 16.03 -4.74 39.22
N ALA A 95 16.99 -3.89 39.51
CA ALA A 95 18.32 -3.94 38.90
C ALA A 95 19.04 -5.25 39.30
N PRO A 96 19.73 -5.95 38.40
CA PRO A 96 20.54 -7.10 38.74
C PRO A 96 21.88 -6.66 39.32
N ALA A 97 22.26 -7.30 40.46
CA ALA A 97 23.56 -7.17 41.07
C ALA A 97 24.66 -7.79 40.18
N PRO A 98 25.95 -7.33 40.29
CA PRO A 98 27.02 -7.79 39.44
C PRO A 98 27.49 -9.20 39.85
N ALA A 99 27.44 -10.14 38.90
CA ALA A 99 28.09 -11.45 39.05
C ALA A 99 29.53 -11.38 38.50
N THR A 100 30.49 -11.53 39.41
CA THR A 100 31.88 -11.85 39.11
C THR A 100 32.00 -13.34 38.80
N GLY A 101 32.66 -13.70 37.71
CA GLY A 101 33.05 -15.08 37.45
C GLY A 101 33.34 -15.34 35.98
N GLY A 102 34.61 -15.26 35.59
CA GLY A 102 35.04 -15.52 34.20
C GLY A 102 34.96 -16.98 33.82
N SER A 103 34.55 -17.24 32.63
CA SER A 103 34.93 -18.42 31.84
C SER A 103 34.90 -18.05 30.36
N ALA A 104 36.03 -18.27 29.70
CA ALA A 104 36.22 -17.97 28.29
C ALA A 104 35.33 -18.88 27.42
N ALA A 105 34.42 -18.30 26.69
CA ALA A 105 33.67 -18.99 25.61
C ALA A 105 34.56 -19.08 24.36
N PRO A 106 34.43 -20.17 23.56
CA PRO A 106 35.17 -20.33 22.31
C PRO A 106 34.74 -19.28 21.28
N ALA A 107 35.72 -18.71 20.58
CA ALA A 107 35.51 -17.71 19.55
C ALA A 107 34.55 -18.22 18.44
N ALA A 108 33.47 -17.50 18.24
CA ALA A 108 32.55 -17.70 17.11
C ALA A 108 33.31 -17.51 15.78
N PRO A 109 33.02 -18.32 14.74
CA PRO A 109 33.64 -18.17 13.44
C PRO A 109 33.26 -16.81 12.83
N ARG A 110 34.28 -16.05 12.40
CA ARG A 110 34.11 -14.77 11.71
C ARG A 110 33.17 -14.96 10.50
N PRO A 111 32.16 -14.09 10.31
CA PRO A 111 31.31 -14.17 9.14
C PRO A 111 32.17 -14.00 7.87
N ARG A 112 32.05 -14.98 6.96
CA ARG A 112 32.64 -14.88 5.61
C ARG A 112 32.06 -13.63 4.97
N LYS A 113 32.94 -12.73 4.47
CA LYS A 113 32.53 -11.59 3.63
C LYS A 113 31.63 -12.12 2.51
N ALA A 114 30.39 -11.65 2.49
CA ALA A 114 29.50 -11.88 1.36
C ALA A 114 30.16 -11.40 0.06
N PRO A 115 29.95 -12.08 -1.07
CA PRO A 115 30.48 -11.62 -2.35
C PRO A 115 29.96 -10.20 -2.60
N LYS A 116 30.85 -9.28 -2.99
CA LYS A 116 30.50 -7.91 -3.39
C LYS A 116 29.38 -8.01 -4.43
N ALA A 117 28.19 -7.50 -4.09
CA ALA A 117 27.11 -7.41 -5.03
C ALA A 117 27.58 -6.60 -6.24
N THR A 118 27.61 -7.22 -7.40
CA THR A 118 27.83 -6.53 -8.68
C THR A 118 26.66 -5.58 -8.85
N THR A 119 26.93 -4.28 -8.90
CA THR A 119 25.91 -3.27 -9.19
C THR A 119 25.19 -3.66 -10.47
N PRO A 120 23.86 -3.86 -10.46
CA PRO A 120 23.14 -4.25 -11.65
C PRO A 120 23.32 -3.18 -12.72
N LYS A 121 23.71 -3.63 -13.90
CA LYS A 121 23.92 -2.73 -15.05
C LYS A 121 22.61 -2.02 -15.38
N ALA A 122 22.68 -0.69 -15.54
CA ALA A 122 21.54 0.10 -15.98
C ALA A 122 20.88 -0.52 -17.23
N PRO A 123 19.54 -0.52 -17.35
CA PRO A 123 18.85 -1.12 -18.49
C PRO A 123 19.36 -0.56 -19.82
N ALA A 124 19.50 -1.43 -20.82
CA ALA A 124 19.98 -1.05 -22.15
C ALA A 124 18.97 -0.10 -22.81
N ARG A 125 19.45 1.08 -23.27
CA ARG A 125 18.66 2.10 -23.96
C ARG A 125 18.89 2.01 -25.45
N THR A 126 17.81 2.17 -26.24
CA THR A 126 17.87 2.28 -27.69
C THR A 126 16.97 3.44 -28.12
N GLY A 127 17.56 4.59 -28.38
CA GLY A 127 16.83 5.81 -28.79
C GLY A 127 15.78 6.23 -27.73
N THR A 128 14.50 6.14 -28.06
CA THR A 128 13.36 6.52 -27.20
C THR A 128 12.79 5.36 -26.37
N THR A 129 13.47 4.21 -26.32
CA THR A 129 12.98 3.01 -25.65
C THR A 129 13.98 2.44 -24.66
N VAL A 130 13.45 1.72 -23.66
CA VAL A 130 14.21 1.01 -22.63
C VAL A 130 13.65 -0.40 -22.47
N ALA A 131 14.54 -1.41 -22.45
CA ALA A 131 14.14 -2.78 -22.14
C ALA A 131 13.88 -2.91 -20.64
N ARG A 132 12.69 -3.44 -20.25
CA ARG A 132 12.37 -3.76 -18.86
C ARG A 132 12.92 -5.12 -18.45
N PRO A 133 13.05 -5.42 -17.14
CA PRO A 133 13.55 -6.72 -16.68
C PRO A 133 12.76 -7.93 -17.19
N ASN A 134 11.46 -7.77 -17.46
CA ASN A 134 10.58 -8.80 -18.03
C ASN A 134 10.69 -8.96 -19.57
N GLY A 135 11.66 -8.30 -20.21
CA GLY A 135 11.88 -8.32 -21.65
C GLY A 135 10.94 -7.42 -22.48
N GLN A 136 9.96 -6.78 -21.86
CA GLN A 136 9.07 -5.86 -22.56
C GLN A 136 9.75 -4.49 -22.75
N THR A 137 9.39 -3.80 -23.84
CA THR A 137 9.90 -2.47 -24.15
C THR A 137 9.07 -1.40 -23.49
N TYR A 138 9.72 -0.46 -22.79
CA TYR A 138 9.13 0.80 -22.34
C TYR A 138 9.45 1.91 -23.30
N HIS A 139 8.44 2.68 -23.69
CA HIS A 139 8.58 3.87 -24.52
C HIS A 139 8.66 5.10 -23.60
N MET A 140 9.81 5.78 -23.61
CA MET A 140 10.05 6.93 -22.75
C MET A 140 9.13 8.09 -23.11
N ARG A 141 8.60 8.75 -22.11
CA ARG A 141 7.78 9.96 -22.20
C ARG A 141 8.58 11.17 -21.75
N LYS A 142 8.09 12.36 -22.02
CA LYS A 142 8.71 13.60 -21.55
C LYS A 142 8.18 13.97 -20.17
N LEU A 143 9.07 14.21 -19.24
CA LEU A 143 8.81 14.74 -17.89
C LEU A 143 9.70 15.97 -17.70
N ALA A 144 9.12 17.15 -17.54
CA ALA A 144 9.85 18.42 -17.44
C ALA A 144 10.89 18.62 -18.56
N GLY A 145 10.52 18.26 -19.80
CA GLY A 145 11.36 18.44 -21.00
C GLY A 145 12.45 17.37 -21.21
N ARG A 146 12.66 16.46 -20.25
CA ARG A 146 13.64 15.35 -20.28
C ARG A 146 12.93 14.01 -20.44
N ALA A 147 13.69 12.94 -20.73
CA ALA A 147 13.12 11.59 -20.67
C ALA A 147 12.75 11.23 -19.22
N ASP A 148 11.54 10.72 -19.02
CA ASP A 148 11.00 10.35 -17.70
C ASP A 148 11.92 9.38 -16.93
N VAL A 149 12.47 8.39 -17.62
CA VAL A 149 13.47 7.44 -17.05
C VAL A 149 14.70 8.17 -16.51
N GLU A 150 15.21 9.18 -17.25
CA GLU A 150 16.38 9.96 -16.81
C GLU A 150 16.09 10.82 -15.60
N VAL A 151 14.89 11.41 -15.56
CA VAL A 151 14.46 12.22 -14.41
C VAL A 151 14.40 11.33 -13.17
N LEU A 152 13.79 10.14 -13.25
CA LEU A 152 13.71 9.23 -12.10
C LEU A 152 15.10 8.78 -11.64
N GLN A 153 16.02 8.47 -12.58
CA GLN A 153 17.40 8.11 -12.22
C GLN A 153 18.15 9.27 -11.56
N THR A 154 17.88 10.51 -12.00
CA THR A 154 18.43 11.71 -11.35
C THR A 154 17.92 11.86 -9.92
N MET A 155 16.64 11.56 -9.65
CA MET A 155 16.06 11.58 -8.29
C MET A 155 16.75 10.55 -7.40
N ARG A 156 17.04 9.35 -7.88
CA ARG A 156 17.81 8.35 -7.11
C ARG A 156 19.19 8.86 -6.73
N THR A 157 19.90 9.47 -7.69
CA THR A 157 21.24 10.04 -7.44
C THR A 157 21.19 11.18 -6.42
N ALA A 158 20.12 11.96 -6.43
CA ALA A 158 19.88 13.03 -5.48
C ALA A 158 19.24 12.56 -4.15
N GLU A 159 18.99 11.26 -4.00
CA GLU A 159 18.33 10.64 -2.83
C GLU A 159 16.96 11.25 -2.50
N VAL A 160 16.22 11.70 -3.54
CA VAL A 160 14.89 12.30 -3.40
C VAL A 160 13.81 11.25 -3.69
N PRO A 161 13.10 10.73 -2.67
CA PRO A 161 12.08 9.70 -2.87
C PRO A 161 10.98 10.13 -3.83
N VAL A 162 10.50 9.19 -4.65
CA VAL A 162 9.54 9.43 -5.74
C VAL A 162 8.21 8.75 -5.49
N LEU A 163 7.11 9.50 -5.65
CA LEU A 163 5.74 8.97 -5.71
C LEU A 163 5.17 9.16 -7.11
N LEU A 164 4.81 8.06 -7.78
CA LEU A 164 4.03 8.09 -9.01
C LEU A 164 2.56 7.87 -8.69
N TYR A 165 1.70 8.82 -9.05
CA TYR A 165 0.28 8.69 -8.80
C TYR A 165 -0.55 8.91 -10.08
N GLY A 166 -1.73 8.30 -10.14
CA GLY A 166 -2.64 8.42 -11.28
C GLY A 166 -3.50 7.17 -11.46
N PRO A 167 -4.43 7.17 -12.42
CA PRO A 167 -5.32 6.04 -12.66
C PRO A 167 -4.57 4.72 -12.87
N PRO A 168 -5.16 3.57 -12.55
CA PRO A 168 -4.61 2.27 -12.89
C PRO A 168 -4.46 2.14 -14.42
N GLY A 169 -3.45 1.40 -14.89
CA GLY A 169 -3.25 1.17 -16.33
C GLY A 169 -2.50 2.27 -17.09
N THR A 170 -2.01 3.32 -16.44
CA THR A 170 -1.26 4.43 -17.08
C THR A 170 0.25 4.16 -17.27
N GLY A 171 0.75 3.02 -16.76
CA GLY A 171 2.14 2.60 -16.94
C GLY A 171 3.11 3.04 -15.85
N LYS A 172 2.66 3.33 -14.62
CA LYS A 172 3.51 3.68 -13.47
C LYS A 172 4.56 2.61 -13.18
N THR A 173 4.15 1.37 -12.95
CA THR A 173 5.05 0.22 -12.70
C THR A 173 6.02 0.02 -13.87
N SER A 174 5.55 0.17 -15.12
CA SER A 174 6.42 0.05 -16.31
C SER A 174 7.51 1.13 -16.38
N LEU A 175 7.21 2.36 -15.96
CA LEU A 175 8.19 3.44 -15.86
C LEU A 175 9.23 3.14 -14.77
N ILE A 176 8.80 2.68 -13.60
CA ILE A 176 9.69 2.34 -12.49
C ILE A 176 10.64 1.22 -12.89
N GLU A 177 10.12 0.13 -13.50
CA GLU A 177 10.94 -0.98 -14.00
C GLU A 177 11.93 -0.55 -15.10
N ALA A 178 11.54 0.42 -15.94
CA ALA A 178 12.43 0.96 -16.97
C ALA A 178 13.50 1.90 -16.39
N ALA A 179 13.17 2.61 -15.31
CA ALA A 179 14.12 3.53 -14.66
C ALA A 179 15.15 2.79 -13.81
N TYR A 180 14.75 1.68 -13.18
CA TYR A 180 15.57 0.97 -12.19
C TYR A 180 15.62 -0.52 -12.49
N GLY A 181 16.81 -1.05 -12.74
CA GLY A 181 17.01 -2.47 -13.05
C GLY A 181 17.17 -3.38 -11.82
N ASP A 182 17.22 -2.80 -10.62
CA ASP A 182 17.58 -3.47 -9.37
C ASP A 182 16.47 -3.41 -8.31
N LEU A 183 15.21 -3.46 -8.74
CA LEU A 183 14.04 -3.36 -7.88
C LEU A 183 13.90 -4.53 -6.92
N LEU A 184 13.53 -4.21 -5.68
CA LEU A 184 12.87 -5.12 -4.74
C LEU A 184 11.48 -4.56 -4.49
N THR A 185 10.44 -5.35 -4.80
CA THR A 185 9.06 -4.87 -4.79
C THR A 185 8.30 -5.43 -3.58
N VAL A 186 7.54 -4.54 -2.93
CA VAL A 186 6.45 -4.89 -2.02
C VAL A 186 5.15 -4.51 -2.72
N GLN A 187 4.29 -5.51 -2.95
CA GLN A 187 2.94 -5.28 -3.46
C GLN A 187 2.04 -4.93 -2.29
N GLY A 188 1.44 -3.74 -2.33
CA GLY A 188 0.57 -3.25 -1.27
C GLY A 188 -0.86 -3.74 -1.39
N ASP A 189 -1.42 -4.14 -0.25
CA ASP A 189 -2.83 -4.45 -0.05
C ASP A 189 -3.23 -4.19 1.42
N GLY A 190 -4.50 -4.47 1.76
CA GLY A 190 -5.04 -4.28 3.11
C GLY A 190 -4.49 -5.25 4.16
N ASP A 191 -3.94 -6.39 3.74
CA ASP A 191 -3.42 -7.45 4.59
C ASP A 191 -1.88 -7.37 4.74
N THR A 192 -1.23 -6.46 4.03
CA THR A 192 0.22 -6.24 4.10
C THR A 192 0.65 -5.93 5.54
N THR A 193 1.70 -6.61 6.00
CA THR A 193 2.23 -6.53 7.37
C THR A 193 3.63 -5.96 7.42
N VAL A 194 4.14 -5.68 8.63
CA VAL A 194 5.54 -5.25 8.83
C VAL A 194 6.52 -6.36 8.42
N ALA A 195 6.14 -7.65 8.60
CA ALA A 195 6.97 -8.78 8.21
C ALA A 195 7.23 -8.81 6.69
N ASP A 196 6.25 -8.42 5.87
CA ASP A 196 6.41 -8.35 4.42
C ASP A 196 7.49 -7.34 3.98
N PHE A 197 7.81 -6.36 4.82
CA PHE A 197 8.88 -5.40 4.61
C PHE A 197 10.22 -5.84 5.20
N VAL A 198 10.22 -6.25 6.48
CA VAL A 198 11.46 -6.47 7.22
C VAL A 198 11.91 -7.92 7.24
N GLY A 199 10.98 -8.86 7.07
CA GLY A 199 11.24 -10.30 7.14
C GLY A 199 10.70 -10.95 8.42
N GLU A 200 10.83 -12.25 8.46
CA GLU A 200 10.28 -13.11 9.53
C GLU A 200 11.14 -14.36 9.76
N TYR A 201 10.86 -15.07 10.86
CA TYR A 201 11.45 -16.37 11.11
C TYR A 201 10.75 -17.45 10.29
N THR A 202 11.55 -18.22 9.55
CA THR A 202 11.11 -19.35 8.77
C THR A 202 11.71 -20.63 9.35
N GLN A 203 10.94 -21.71 9.44
CA GLN A 203 11.46 -23.00 9.88
C GLN A 203 12.10 -23.77 8.72
N ASN A 204 13.34 -24.18 8.91
CA ASN A 204 14.05 -25.05 7.98
C ASN A 204 13.52 -26.49 8.07
N PRO A 205 13.76 -27.35 7.06
CA PRO A 205 13.38 -28.78 7.08
C PRO A 205 13.97 -29.58 8.25
N ASP A 206 15.08 -29.12 8.84
CA ASP A 206 15.75 -29.73 10.01
C ASP A 206 15.14 -29.30 11.35
N GLY A 207 14.08 -28.47 11.32
CA GLY A 207 13.39 -27.94 12.50
C GLY A 207 14.03 -26.69 13.11
N THR A 208 15.18 -26.22 12.61
CA THR A 208 15.78 -24.95 13.06
C THR A 208 15.06 -23.74 12.47
N PHE A 209 15.12 -22.60 13.18
CA PHE A 209 14.55 -21.34 12.69
C PHE A 209 15.65 -20.43 12.16
N VAL A 210 15.40 -19.82 11.02
CA VAL A 210 16.25 -18.79 10.41
C VAL A 210 15.44 -17.54 10.14
N PHE A 211 16.01 -16.36 10.41
CA PHE A 211 15.38 -15.11 10.03
C PHE A 211 15.67 -14.80 8.56
N VAL A 212 14.61 -14.68 7.76
CA VAL A 212 14.70 -14.34 6.34
C VAL A 212 14.39 -12.86 6.18
N HIS A 213 15.39 -12.08 5.74
CA HIS A 213 15.22 -10.64 5.54
C HIS A 213 14.27 -10.33 4.39
N GLY A 214 13.32 -9.45 4.65
CA GLY A 214 12.35 -8.95 3.68
C GLY A 214 12.92 -7.93 2.68
N PRO A 215 12.11 -7.48 1.73
CA PRO A 215 12.53 -6.59 0.64
C PRO A 215 13.13 -5.26 1.11
N LEU A 216 12.60 -4.63 2.16
CA LEU A 216 13.14 -3.39 2.71
C LEU A 216 14.57 -3.59 3.24
N VAL A 217 14.77 -4.59 4.10
CA VAL A 217 16.08 -4.87 4.69
C VAL A 217 17.09 -5.22 3.61
N ARG A 218 16.71 -6.04 2.65
CA ARG A 218 17.57 -6.40 1.52
C ARG A 218 17.89 -5.18 0.65
N ALA A 219 16.91 -4.32 0.34
CA ALA A 219 17.15 -3.10 -0.41
C ALA A 219 18.15 -2.19 0.30
N MET A 220 18.01 -2.01 1.61
CA MET A 220 18.92 -1.21 2.41
C MET A 220 20.34 -1.79 2.44
N ARG A 221 20.51 -3.10 2.69
CA ARG A 221 21.81 -3.77 2.75
C ARG A 221 22.53 -3.86 1.40
N GLU A 222 21.78 -3.97 0.33
CA GLU A 222 22.32 -4.16 -1.02
C GLU A 222 22.43 -2.83 -1.80
N GLY A 223 22.02 -1.69 -1.21
CA GLY A 223 21.99 -0.39 -1.89
C GLY A 223 21.06 -0.37 -3.11
N ARG A 224 19.92 -1.06 -3.05
CA ARG A 224 18.97 -1.25 -4.15
C ARG A 224 17.73 -0.38 -4.00
N VAL A 225 16.91 -0.38 -5.03
CA VAL A 225 15.63 0.34 -5.02
C VAL A 225 14.53 -0.51 -4.37
N LEU A 226 13.88 0.03 -3.35
CA LEU A 226 12.61 -0.50 -2.83
C LEU A 226 11.46 0.13 -3.61
N PHE A 227 10.68 -0.67 -4.29
CA PHE A 227 9.44 -0.25 -4.92
C PHE A 227 8.25 -0.72 -4.09
N ILE A 228 7.41 0.23 -3.68
CA ILE A 228 6.15 -0.04 -2.98
C ILE A 228 5.02 0.22 -3.97
N ASP A 229 4.48 -0.86 -4.56
CA ASP A 229 3.34 -0.74 -5.48
C ASP A 229 2.04 -0.69 -4.68
N ASP A 230 1.07 0.09 -5.15
CA ASP A 230 -0.19 0.35 -4.46
C ASP A 230 -0.04 0.76 -2.98
N ALA A 231 0.98 1.58 -2.69
CA ALA A 231 1.41 1.94 -1.34
C ALA A 231 0.28 2.45 -0.43
N THR A 232 -0.75 3.06 -0.99
CA THR A 232 -1.87 3.64 -0.23
C THR A 232 -2.94 2.64 0.19
N LEU A 233 -2.85 1.39 -0.28
CA LEU A 233 -3.67 0.28 0.23
C LEU A 233 -3.08 -0.32 1.51
N ILE A 234 -1.78 -0.13 1.74
CA ILE A 234 -1.09 -0.62 2.93
C ILE A 234 -1.52 0.21 4.15
N PRO A 235 -1.83 -0.42 5.29
CA PRO A 235 -2.13 0.30 6.51
C PRO A 235 -1.03 1.31 6.88
N PRO A 236 -1.34 2.58 7.20
CA PRO A 236 -0.33 3.61 7.52
C PRO A 236 0.62 3.23 8.67
N THR A 237 0.15 2.42 9.61
CA THR A 237 0.95 1.88 10.71
C THR A 237 2.04 0.92 10.23
N VAL A 238 1.77 0.15 9.19
CA VAL A 238 2.75 -0.75 8.55
C VAL A 238 3.75 0.05 7.72
N LEU A 239 3.28 0.98 6.88
CA LEU A 239 4.16 1.85 6.09
C LEU A 239 5.14 2.66 6.95
N SER A 240 4.79 2.93 8.20
CA SER A 240 5.67 3.67 9.12
C SER A 240 7.02 3.00 9.36
N VAL A 241 7.18 1.69 9.06
CA VAL A 241 8.45 0.97 9.16
C VAL A 241 9.48 1.47 8.14
N VAL A 242 9.02 2.01 7.00
CA VAL A 242 9.89 2.52 5.92
C VAL A 242 10.40 3.93 6.23
N TYR A 243 9.68 4.73 7.03
CA TYR A 243 9.97 6.13 7.26
C TYR A 243 11.39 6.43 7.77
N PRO A 244 11.91 5.70 8.78
CA PRO A 244 13.28 5.95 9.26
C PRO A 244 14.36 5.66 8.21
N ALA A 245 14.08 4.79 7.25
CA ALA A 245 14.99 4.52 6.14
C ALA A 245 15.00 5.64 5.08
N MET A 246 13.91 6.43 5.01
CA MET A 246 13.75 7.55 4.05
C MET A 246 14.20 8.89 4.61
N ASP A 247 14.30 9.04 5.92
CA ASP A 247 14.75 10.28 6.57
C ASP A 247 16.28 10.31 6.75
N GLY A 248 16.79 11.38 7.33
CA GLY A 248 18.26 11.59 7.53
C GLY A 248 18.94 10.54 8.38
N ARG A 249 18.21 9.68 9.10
CA ARG A 249 18.79 8.57 9.88
C ARG A 249 19.25 7.42 8.99
N ARG A 250 18.51 7.15 7.90
CA ARG A 250 18.79 6.06 6.94
C ARG A 250 19.02 4.70 7.62
N GLU A 251 18.27 4.44 8.71
CA GLU A 251 18.38 3.20 9.49
C GLU A 251 17.03 2.73 9.99
N ILE A 252 16.88 1.42 10.18
CA ILE A 252 15.72 0.79 10.81
C ILE A 252 16.19 -0.21 11.87
N VAL A 253 15.31 -0.53 12.82
CA VAL A 253 15.54 -1.54 13.85
C VAL A 253 14.58 -2.70 13.67
N ILE A 254 15.08 -3.91 13.46
CA ILE A 254 14.28 -5.12 13.33
C ILE A 254 13.99 -5.68 14.73
N LYS A 255 12.87 -5.26 15.32
CA LYS A 255 12.46 -5.66 16.67
C LYS A 255 12.30 -7.17 16.82
N ALA A 256 11.76 -7.84 15.79
CA ALA A 256 11.54 -9.28 15.77
C ALA A 256 12.85 -10.09 15.71
N HIS A 257 13.97 -9.47 15.32
CA HIS A 257 15.29 -10.12 15.22
C HIS A 257 16.30 -9.50 16.18
N GLY A 258 16.02 -9.60 17.46
CA GLY A 258 16.94 -9.17 18.53
C GLY A 258 17.29 -7.67 18.54
N GLY A 259 16.52 -6.82 17.85
CA GLY A 259 16.83 -5.39 17.76
C GLY A 259 17.95 -5.07 16.76
N GLU A 260 18.19 -5.93 15.77
CA GLU A 260 19.18 -5.70 14.72
C GLU A 260 18.97 -4.34 14.06
N VAL A 261 20.04 -3.54 14.00
CA VAL A 261 20.04 -2.23 13.33
C VAL A 261 20.53 -2.41 11.90
N ILE A 262 19.76 -1.93 10.95
CA ILE A 262 20.11 -1.95 9.53
C ILE A 262 20.29 -0.51 9.06
N THR A 263 21.49 -0.18 8.64
CA THR A 263 21.82 1.09 8.00
C THR A 263 21.78 0.93 6.48
N ALA A 264 21.23 1.91 5.79
CA ALA A 264 21.12 1.88 4.34
C ALA A 264 22.48 2.09 3.67
N GLU A 265 22.88 1.15 2.82
CA GLU A 265 24.04 1.26 1.93
C GLU A 265 23.82 2.34 0.85
N PRO A 266 24.90 2.95 0.33
CA PRO A 266 24.83 3.88 -0.79
C PRO A 266 24.09 3.28 -1.97
N GLY A 267 23.16 4.07 -2.57
CA GLY A 267 22.30 3.61 -3.67
C GLY A 267 20.93 3.10 -3.23
N PHE A 268 20.70 2.87 -1.93
CA PHE A 268 19.34 2.61 -1.43
C PHE A 268 18.40 3.77 -1.75
N PHE A 269 17.24 3.44 -2.28
CA PHE A 269 16.27 4.41 -2.73
C PHE A 269 14.83 3.87 -2.62
N VAL A 270 13.86 4.74 -2.32
CA VAL A 270 12.46 4.35 -2.22
C VAL A 270 11.64 5.04 -3.29
N VAL A 271 10.85 4.25 -4.01
CA VAL A 271 9.84 4.72 -4.96
C VAL A 271 8.52 4.06 -4.68
N ALA A 272 7.41 4.80 -4.80
CA ALA A 272 6.08 4.25 -4.55
C ALA A 272 5.12 4.54 -5.71
N GLY A 273 4.14 3.63 -5.88
CA GLY A 273 2.98 3.78 -6.75
C GLY A 273 1.71 4.04 -5.94
N HIS A 274 0.86 4.94 -6.45
CA HIS A 274 -0.44 5.26 -5.86
C HIS A 274 -1.52 5.36 -6.93
N ASN A 275 -2.68 4.77 -6.69
CA ASN A 275 -3.86 4.84 -7.52
C ASN A 275 -4.95 5.67 -6.80
N PRO A 276 -5.03 7.01 -7.02
CA PRO A 276 -6.11 7.83 -6.43
C PRO A 276 -7.47 7.35 -6.91
N GLY A 277 -8.48 7.39 -6.04
CA GLY A 277 -9.85 6.98 -6.35
C GLY A 277 -10.12 5.48 -6.20
N VAL A 278 -9.11 4.65 -5.92
CA VAL A 278 -9.33 3.25 -5.52
C VAL A 278 -9.87 3.23 -4.09
N HIS A 279 -10.94 2.43 -3.86
CA HIS A 279 -11.54 2.29 -2.53
C HIS A 279 -10.50 1.82 -1.50
N GLY A 280 -10.41 2.51 -0.37
CA GLY A 280 -9.43 2.20 0.68
C GLY A 280 -8.05 2.82 0.49
N ALA A 281 -7.74 3.41 -0.66
CA ALA A 281 -6.46 4.05 -0.91
C ALA A 281 -6.36 5.40 -0.19
N ILE A 282 -5.58 5.45 0.89
CA ILE A 282 -5.41 6.66 1.72
C ILE A 282 -3.96 7.13 1.63
N LEU A 283 -3.74 8.28 0.99
CA LEU A 283 -2.47 8.98 1.04
C LEU A 283 -2.44 9.88 2.28
N SER A 284 -1.78 9.42 3.35
CA SER A 284 -1.61 10.24 4.56
C SER A 284 -0.61 11.38 4.33
N ASP A 285 -0.79 12.52 5.03
CA ASP A 285 0.15 13.65 4.98
C ASP A 285 1.57 13.23 5.35
N ALA A 286 1.72 12.31 6.31
CA ALA A 286 3.00 11.76 6.72
C ALA A 286 3.70 10.98 5.60
N LEU A 287 2.96 10.25 4.78
CA LEU A 287 3.49 9.55 3.61
C LEU A 287 3.78 10.54 2.48
N ALA A 288 2.83 11.42 2.17
CA ALA A 288 2.97 12.43 1.12
C ALA A 288 4.20 13.33 1.32
N SER A 289 4.45 13.78 2.57
CA SER A 289 5.59 14.65 2.87
C SER A 289 6.96 14.00 2.70
N ARG A 290 7.04 12.67 2.76
CA ARG A 290 8.29 11.92 2.57
C ARG A 290 8.65 11.68 1.11
N PHE A 291 7.67 11.70 0.23
CA PHE A 291 7.91 11.63 -1.22
C PHE A 291 7.97 13.05 -1.78
N ALA A 292 9.16 13.66 -1.70
CA ALA A 292 9.36 15.05 -2.10
C ALA A 292 9.18 15.27 -3.61
N PHE A 293 9.36 14.24 -4.44
CA PHE A 293 9.12 14.29 -5.87
C PHE A 293 7.89 13.48 -6.25
N GLN A 294 6.79 14.17 -6.57
CA GLN A 294 5.51 13.54 -6.90
C GLN A 294 5.19 13.80 -8.37
N VAL A 295 4.84 12.72 -9.08
CA VAL A 295 4.55 12.78 -10.53
C VAL A 295 3.19 12.18 -10.81
N GLN A 296 2.32 12.98 -11.43
CA GLN A 296 1.07 12.47 -11.97
C GLN A 296 1.31 11.73 -13.29
N VAL A 297 0.87 10.49 -13.37
CA VAL A 297 1.02 9.64 -14.55
C VAL A 297 -0.35 9.43 -15.18
N GLY A 298 -0.63 10.17 -16.24
CA GLY A 298 -1.83 10.03 -17.07
C GLY A 298 -1.63 9.08 -18.24
N SER A 299 -2.71 8.78 -18.96
CA SER A 299 -2.63 8.05 -20.23
C SER A 299 -2.07 8.93 -21.33
N ASP A 300 -1.13 8.37 -22.08
CA ASP A 300 -0.61 8.97 -23.30
C ASP A 300 -1.29 8.33 -24.51
N TYR A 301 -2.28 9.04 -25.05
CA TYR A 301 -3.04 8.57 -26.22
C TYR A 301 -2.25 8.68 -27.53
N ASP A 302 -1.23 9.55 -27.61
CA ASP A 302 -0.33 9.59 -28.76
C ASP A 302 0.55 8.34 -28.76
N LEU A 303 1.06 7.97 -27.58
CA LEU A 303 1.79 6.72 -27.41
C LEU A 303 0.92 5.50 -27.76
N ALA A 304 -0.36 5.48 -27.37
CA ALA A 304 -1.25 4.40 -27.75
C ALA A 304 -1.34 4.24 -29.28
N GLY A 305 -1.42 5.36 -30.02
CA GLY A 305 -1.38 5.36 -31.49
C GLY A 305 -0.04 4.86 -32.06
N GLN A 306 1.09 5.28 -31.50
CA GLN A 306 2.44 4.80 -31.89
C GLN A 306 2.61 3.29 -31.63
N LEU A 307 1.96 2.78 -30.59
CA LEU A 307 1.94 1.35 -30.26
C LEU A 307 0.98 0.54 -31.11
N GLY A 308 0.37 1.13 -32.16
CA GLY A 308 -0.47 0.45 -33.12
C GLY A 308 -1.91 0.23 -32.65
N VAL A 309 -2.39 1.01 -31.69
CA VAL A 309 -3.82 1.05 -31.37
C VAL A 309 -4.57 1.75 -32.50
N GLU A 310 -5.71 1.20 -32.91
CA GLU A 310 -6.54 1.73 -33.96
C GLU A 310 -6.92 3.21 -33.72
N ARG A 311 -6.83 4.05 -34.75
CA ARG A 311 -7.11 5.49 -34.63
C ARG A 311 -8.51 5.79 -34.09
N ARG A 312 -9.52 4.97 -34.45
CA ARG A 312 -10.89 5.12 -33.92
C ARG A 312 -10.96 4.87 -32.41
N ALA A 313 -10.29 3.84 -31.90
CA ALA A 313 -10.22 3.57 -30.46
C ALA A 313 -9.50 4.70 -29.70
N VAL A 314 -8.40 5.24 -30.25
CA VAL A 314 -7.72 6.40 -29.68
C VAL A 314 -8.61 7.64 -29.67
N LYS A 315 -9.41 7.86 -30.74
CA LYS A 315 -10.37 8.97 -30.81
C LYS A 315 -11.47 8.83 -29.74
N VAL A 316 -12.04 7.62 -29.57
CA VAL A 316 -13.00 7.33 -28.50
C VAL A 316 -12.40 7.65 -27.14
N ALA A 317 -11.18 7.16 -26.85
CA ALA A 317 -10.49 7.38 -25.58
C ALA A 317 -10.28 8.87 -25.28
N ARG A 318 -9.85 9.66 -26.26
CA ARG A 318 -9.68 11.12 -26.10
C ARG A 318 -10.99 11.83 -25.81
N GLU A 319 -12.06 11.48 -26.52
CA GLU A 319 -13.38 12.06 -26.31
C GLU A 319 -13.91 11.73 -24.91
N LEU A 320 -13.78 10.47 -24.47
CA LEU A 320 -14.18 10.07 -23.13
C LEU A 320 -13.31 10.75 -22.04
N ALA A 321 -12.01 10.88 -22.25
CA ALA A 321 -11.15 11.61 -21.31
C ALA A 321 -11.52 13.10 -21.21
N ASN A 322 -11.91 13.74 -22.31
CA ASN A 322 -12.41 15.11 -22.28
C ASN A 322 -13.71 15.24 -21.49
N ARG A 323 -14.61 14.28 -21.61
CA ARG A 323 -15.87 14.23 -20.83
C ARG A 323 -15.59 13.96 -19.36
N GLN A 324 -14.65 13.06 -19.05
CA GLN A 324 -14.21 12.80 -17.68
C GLN A 324 -13.63 14.07 -17.03
N ALA A 325 -12.80 14.81 -17.77
CA ALA A 325 -12.24 16.07 -17.27
C ALA A 325 -13.31 17.14 -16.98
N LYS A 326 -14.46 17.07 -17.66
CA LYS A 326 -15.62 17.95 -17.41
C LYS A 326 -16.55 17.41 -16.31
N GLY A 327 -16.30 16.23 -15.77
CA GLY A 327 -17.16 15.58 -14.79
C GLY A 327 -18.44 14.97 -15.36
N GLU A 328 -18.54 14.80 -16.67
CA GLU A 328 -19.71 14.20 -17.34
C GLU A 328 -19.78 12.68 -17.16
N ILE A 329 -18.63 12.04 -16.95
CA ILE A 329 -18.47 10.59 -16.71
C ILE A 329 -17.36 10.36 -15.69
N GLY A 330 -17.38 9.22 -15.01
CA GLY A 330 -16.36 8.82 -14.05
C GLY A 330 -15.16 8.09 -14.69
N TRP A 331 -15.31 7.55 -15.90
CA TRP A 331 -14.33 6.65 -16.51
C TRP A 331 -13.94 7.03 -17.94
N ALA A 332 -12.65 6.86 -18.24
CA ALA A 332 -12.13 6.87 -19.60
C ALA A 332 -11.06 5.77 -19.75
N PRO A 333 -10.98 5.09 -20.91
CA PRO A 333 -10.00 4.02 -21.11
C PRO A 333 -8.58 4.54 -21.02
N GLN A 334 -7.76 3.85 -20.25
CA GLN A 334 -6.34 4.15 -20.06
C GLN A 334 -5.50 3.36 -21.08
N LEU A 335 -4.20 3.50 -21.04
CA LEU A 335 -3.29 2.80 -21.96
C LEU A 335 -3.44 1.27 -21.90
N ARG A 336 -3.72 0.71 -20.71
CA ARG A 336 -3.94 -0.74 -20.51
C ARG A 336 -5.13 -1.24 -21.34
N GLU A 337 -6.26 -0.56 -21.24
CA GLU A 337 -7.50 -0.93 -21.96
C GLU A 337 -7.31 -0.77 -23.49
N LEU A 338 -6.59 0.26 -23.93
CA LEU A 338 -6.28 0.47 -25.34
C LEU A 338 -5.33 -0.59 -25.90
N LEU A 339 -4.33 -1.01 -25.15
CA LEU A 339 -3.45 -2.11 -25.55
C LEU A 339 -4.21 -3.46 -25.55
N ALA A 340 -5.14 -3.66 -24.60
CA ALA A 340 -6.03 -4.80 -24.62
C ALA A 340 -6.95 -4.78 -25.86
N TYR A 341 -7.54 -3.62 -26.18
CA TYR A 341 -8.32 -3.43 -27.41
C TYR A 341 -7.51 -3.89 -28.64
N ARG A 342 -6.27 -3.44 -28.80
CA ARG A 342 -5.41 -3.83 -29.92
C ARG A 342 -5.23 -5.35 -29.99
N LYS A 343 -4.96 -6.00 -28.86
CA LYS A 343 -4.78 -7.47 -28.79
C LYS A 343 -6.06 -8.21 -29.16
N ILE A 344 -7.22 -7.75 -28.66
CA ILE A 344 -8.52 -8.35 -28.96
C ILE A 344 -8.83 -8.18 -30.44
N ALA A 345 -8.65 -6.97 -31.00
CA ALA A 345 -8.90 -6.72 -32.42
C ALA A 345 -8.01 -7.60 -33.33
N ALA A 346 -6.78 -7.86 -32.94
CA ALA A 346 -5.87 -8.74 -33.68
C ALA A 346 -6.23 -10.23 -33.56
N ALA A 347 -6.77 -10.64 -32.43
CA ALA A 347 -7.16 -12.04 -32.18
C ALA A 347 -8.58 -12.39 -32.69
N THR A 348 -9.42 -11.38 -32.85
CA THR A 348 -10.81 -11.53 -33.31
C THR A 348 -11.10 -10.54 -34.46
N ASP A 349 -11.73 -9.43 -34.12
CA ASP A 349 -12.04 -8.34 -35.04
C ASP A 349 -12.25 -7.01 -34.26
N THR A 350 -12.31 -5.91 -35.02
CA THR A 350 -12.51 -4.55 -34.48
C THR A 350 -13.86 -4.36 -33.80
N ALA A 351 -14.92 -5.03 -34.28
CA ALA A 351 -16.25 -4.90 -33.70
C ALA A 351 -16.31 -5.54 -32.31
N THR A 352 -15.71 -6.72 -32.17
CA THR A 352 -15.55 -7.41 -30.87
C THR A 352 -14.72 -6.57 -29.89
N ALA A 353 -13.63 -5.98 -30.34
CA ALA A 353 -12.81 -5.11 -29.51
C ALA A 353 -13.56 -3.83 -29.08
N ALA A 354 -14.36 -3.23 -29.97
CA ALA A 354 -15.19 -2.07 -29.65
C ALA A 354 -16.31 -2.43 -28.66
N ALA A 355 -16.93 -3.58 -28.81
CA ALA A 355 -17.92 -4.11 -27.87
C ALA A 355 -17.32 -4.36 -26.48
N ASN A 356 -16.10 -4.93 -26.44
CA ASN A 356 -15.36 -5.11 -25.19
C ASN A 356 -15.03 -3.77 -24.51
N LEU A 357 -14.67 -2.74 -25.29
CA LEU A 357 -14.38 -1.41 -24.74
C LEU A 357 -15.63 -0.80 -24.07
N VAL A 358 -16.81 -0.98 -24.65
CA VAL A 358 -18.09 -0.58 -24.03
C VAL A 358 -18.35 -1.38 -22.75
N GLY A 359 -18.10 -2.69 -22.77
CA GLY A 359 -18.29 -3.56 -21.61
C GLY A 359 -17.32 -3.30 -20.45
N ALA A 360 -16.13 -2.78 -20.75
CA ALA A 360 -15.12 -2.43 -19.73
C ALA A 360 -15.47 -1.16 -18.93
N ALA A 361 -16.41 -0.34 -19.44
CA ALA A 361 -16.87 0.85 -18.72
C ALA A 361 -17.74 0.46 -17.51
N PRO A 362 -17.67 1.23 -16.39
CA PRO A 362 -18.62 1.14 -15.30
C PRO A 362 -20.06 1.21 -15.79
N GLU A 363 -20.98 0.57 -15.08
CA GLU A 363 -22.36 0.45 -15.52
C GLU A 363 -23.03 1.81 -15.73
N GLU A 364 -22.77 2.73 -14.82
CA GLU A 364 -23.26 4.12 -14.84
C GLU A 364 -22.80 4.93 -16.05
N ASP A 365 -21.59 4.65 -16.56
CA ASP A 365 -21.01 5.38 -17.70
C ASP A 365 -21.27 4.69 -19.05
N ARG A 366 -21.74 3.45 -19.04
CA ARG A 366 -21.76 2.56 -20.22
C ARG A 366 -22.58 3.11 -21.38
N ASP A 367 -23.70 3.76 -21.11
CA ASP A 367 -24.54 4.35 -22.17
C ASP A 367 -23.86 5.51 -22.89
N ILE A 368 -23.16 6.36 -22.14
CA ILE A 368 -22.38 7.47 -22.71
C ILE A 368 -21.20 6.92 -23.53
N VAL A 369 -20.50 5.92 -23.00
CA VAL A 369 -19.41 5.24 -23.71
C VAL A 369 -19.92 4.61 -25.01
N ALA A 370 -21.06 3.91 -24.99
CA ALA A 370 -21.66 3.31 -26.17
C ALA A 370 -22.10 4.36 -27.22
N ALA A 371 -22.57 5.52 -26.77
CA ALA A 371 -22.91 6.63 -27.68
C ALA A 371 -21.68 7.21 -28.36
N VAL A 372 -20.55 7.42 -27.62
CA VAL A 372 -19.29 7.90 -28.20
C VAL A 372 -18.73 6.87 -29.18
N VAL A 373 -18.71 5.58 -28.81
CA VAL A 373 -18.28 4.49 -29.70
C VAL A 373 -19.12 4.48 -30.96
N LYS A 374 -20.48 4.55 -30.87
CA LYS A 374 -21.36 4.63 -32.04
C LYS A 374 -21.01 5.82 -32.95
N THR A 375 -20.77 6.99 -32.37
CA THR A 375 -20.43 8.20 -33.15
C THR A 375 -19.15 8.02 -33.95
N VAL A 376 -18.15 7.36 -33.36
CA VAL A 376 -16.82 7.20 -33.99
C VAL A 376 -16.77 6.02 -34.96
N TYR A 377 -17.46 4.91 -34.64
CA TYR A 377 -17.45 3.69 -35.46
C TYR A 377 -18.58 3.66 -36.50
N GLY A 378 -19.62 4.50 -36.38
CA GLY A 378 -20.77 4.54 -37.26
C GLY A 378 -21.81 3.44 -36.97
N THR A 379 -21.50 2.48 -36.10
CA THR A 379 -22.37 1.36 -35.74
C THR A 379 -22.53 1.26 -34.22
N ARG A 380 -23.66 0.74 -33.77
CA ARG A 380 -23.90 0.49 -32.34
C ARG A 380 -23.16 -0.78 -31.93
N HIS A 381 -22.37 -0.67 -30.88
CA HIS A 381 -21.75 -1.79 -30.21
C HIS A 381 -22.34 -1.91 -28.81
N ALA A 382 -22.77 -3.12 -28.44
CA ALA A 382 -23.25 -3.43 -27.10
C ALA A 382 -22.16 -4.27 -26.39
N PRO A 383 -22.10 -4.26 -25.06
CA PRO A 383 -21.20 -5.12 -24.29
C PRO A 383 -21.31 -6.59 -24.75
N LEU A 384 -20.19 -7.30 -24.72
CA LEU A 384 -20.19 -8.75 -25.01
C LEU A 384 -21.00 -9.47 -23.93
N ALA A 385 -21.83 -10.44 -24.33
CA ALA A 385 -22.63 -11.25 -23.43
C ALA A 385 -22.69 -12.71 -23.92
N LEU A 386 -22.75 -13.64 -22.98
CA LEU A 386 -23.03 -15.04 -23.22
C LEU A 386 -24.52 -15.29 -22.94
N GLY A 387 -25.19 -16.03 -23.82
CA GLY A 387 -26.60 -16.34 -23.72
C GLY A 387 -27.54 -15.22 -24.21
N PRO A 388 -28.86 -15.43 -24.12
CA PRO A 388 -29.84 -14.42 -24.53
C PRO A 388 -29.75 -13.20 -23.62
N ARG A 389 -29.81 -12.01 -24.22
CA ARG A 389 -29.90 -10.75 -23.45
C ARG A 389 -31.33 -10.68 -22.87
N LEU A 390 -31.41 -10.64 -21.56
CA LEU A 390 -32.64 -10.38 -20.83
C LEU A 390 -33.08 -8.93 -20.98
#